data_bbac068aa49d1ec4ea0c62de7c09b467
#
_entry.id   bbac068aa49d1ec4ea0c62de7c09b467
#
_cell.length_a   1.000
_cell.length_b   1.000
_cell.length_c   1.000
_cell.angle_alpha   90.00
_cell.angle_beta   90.00
_cell.angle_gamma   90.00
#
_symmetry.space_group_name_H-M   'P 1'
#
loop_
_entity.id
_entity.type
_entity.pdbx_description
1 polymer ?
#
loop_
_entity_poly.entity_id
_entity_poly.type
_entity_poly.pdbx_seq_one_letter_code
_entity_poly.pdbx_strand_id
1 'polypeptide(L)'
;KRFTKKDKDGRTYKPITKTRRMYLDKAKGIPISDVWDDIASFQTVVNAQERVGFNTQKPEKLIQRIIDSSSNKGDIILDFFMGSSTTQAVAHKMGRQYIGIEQMDYINTVSVPRLQKVIEGEQGGISKDVDWKGGGSFIYAELASLNEGYVKDIQQADSEVELEKVLSTMKKSAYLNFKVDLERVSSKDEGYRLLSLEEKKEVLIQVLDMNQLYLSYSEIEDEQYKIPEDVKAFNHSFYQKEGVKDE
;
A
#
# COMPACT_ATOMS: atom_id res chain seq x y z
N LYS A 1 26.92 -24.78 9.15
CA LYS A 1 27.44 -25.45 10.40
C LYS A 1 27.18 -24.50 11.57
N ARG A 2 26.41 -24.95 12.59
CA ARG A 2 26.04 -24.15 13.76
C ARG A 2 27.23 -23.96 14.72
N PHE A 3 27.19 -22.88 15.51
CA PHE A 3 28.11 -22.68 16.65
C PHE A 3 27.66 -23.58 17.80
N THR A 4 28.32 -24.72 17.97
CA THR A 4 27.89 -25.76 18.92
C THR A 4 29.00 -26.21 19.88
N LYS A 5 30.26 -25.84 19.59
CA LYS A 5 31.39 -26.19 20.44
C LYS A 5 31.79 -25.06 21.38
N LYS A 6 32.26 -25.43 22.57
CA LYS A 6 32.84 -24.47 23.53
C LYS A 6 34.33 -24.72 23.64
N ASP A 7 35.12 -23.68 23.81
CA ASP A 7 36.57 -23.78 24.13
C ASP A 7 36.78 -23.91 25.65
N LYS A 8 38.03 -23.86 26.05
CA LYS A 8 38.42 -23.98 27.48
C LYS A 8 37.90 -22.88 28.37
N ASP A 9 37.65 -21.71 27.76
CA ASP A 9 37.15 -20.51 28.44
C ASP A 9 35.61 -20.39 28.35
N GLY A 10 34.93 -21.44 27.86
CA GLY A 10 33.47 -21.48 27.70
C GLY A 10 32.94 -20.74 26.50
N ARG A 11 33.79 -20.14 25.64
CA ARG A 11 33.34 -19.35 24.46
C ARG A 11 32.85 -20.28 23.37
N THR A 12 31.70 -20.00 22.85
CA THR A 12 31.06 -20.77 21.80
C THR A 12 31.70 -20.51 20.43
N TYR A 13 32.07 -21.57 19.72
CA TYR A 13 32.70 -21.48 18.39
C TYR A 13 32.20 -22.55 17.40
N LYS A 14 32.47 -22.32 16.12
CA LYS A 14 32.42 -23.35 15.07
C LYS A 14 33.81 -23.54 14.44
N PRO A 15 34.25 -24.78 14.18
CA PRO A 15 35.51 -25.03 13.46
C PRO A 15 35.33 -24.66 11.97
N ILE A 16 36.26 -23.87 11.43
CA ILE A 16 36.34 -23.56 9.99
C ILE A 16 37.28 -24.55 9.32
N THR A 17 38.46 -24.77 9.94
CA THR A 17 39.44 -25.79 9.54
C THR A 17 39.87 -26.58 10.79
N LYS A 18 40.77 -27.54 10.62
CA LYS A 18 41.36 -28.27 11.77
C LYS A 18 41.99 -27.37 12.82
N THR A 19 42.53 -26.22 12.41
CA THR A 19 43.23 -25.27 13.26
C THR A 19 42.52 -23.94 13.47
N ARG A 20 41.58 -23.53 12.57
CA ARG A 20 40.92 -22.25 12.62
C ARG A 20 39.50 -22.36 13.19
N ARG A 21 39.20 -21.52 14.18
CA ARG A 21 37.89 -21.42 14.83
C ARG A 21 37.26 -20.04 14.56
N MET A 22 35.95 -20.01 14.38
CA MET A 22 35.16 -18.77 14.36
C MET A 22 34.36 -18.72 15.66
N TYR A 23 34.54 -17.68 16.45
CA TYR A 23 33.84 -17.49 17.71
C TYR A 23 32.53 -16.76 17.49
N LEU A 24 31.48 -17.11 18.26
CA LEU A 24 30.14 -16.56 18.12
C LEU A 24 30.14 -15.05 18.44
N ASP A 25 30.87 -14.63 19.44
CA ASP A 25 31.03 -13.23 19.86
C ASP A 25 31.76 -12.35 18.83
N LYS A 26 32.49 -12.95 17.90
CA LYS A 26 33.20 -12.26 16.80
C LYS A 26 32.54 -12.51 15.43
N ALA A 27 31.46 -13.26 15.39
CA ALA A 27 30.76 -13.54 14.14
C ALA A 27 29.88 -12.34 13.77
N LYS A 28 30.11 -11.79 12.60
CA LYS A 28 29.27 -10.69 12.03
C LYS A 28 27.89 -11.17 11.56
N GLY A 29 27.47 -12.37 12.03
CA GLY A 29 26.24 -13.03 11.55
C GLY A 29 26.50 -14.00 10.40
N ILE A 30 25.45 -14.61 9.94
CA ILE A 30 25.45 -15.48 8.73
C ILE A 30 24.71 -14.69 7.66
N PRO A 31 25.26 -14.56 6.44
CA PRO A 31 24.54 -13.93 5.35
C PRO A 31 23.17 -14.60 5.17
N ILE A 32 22.15 -13.81 4.92
CA ILE A 32 20.81 -14.32 4.63
C ILE A 32 20.89 -15.10 3.32
N SER A 33 20.37 -16.34 3.34
CA SER A 33 20.25 -17.16 2.14
C SER A 33 19.07 -16.64 1.29
N ASP A 34 19.10 -16.89 0.00
CA ASP A 34 18.00 -16.67 -0.94
C ASP A 34 16.88 -17.72 -0.80
N VAL A 35 17.15 -18.83 -0.08
CA VAL A 35 16.15 -19.85 0.27
C VAL A 35 15.89 -19.81 1.77
N TRP A 36 14.62 -19.65 2.15
CA TRP A 36 14.15 -19.52 3.54
C TRP A 36 13.23 -20.70 3.91
N ASP A 37 13.82 -21.78 4.34
CA ASP A 37 13.14 -23.02 4.74
C ASP A 37 12.85 -23.11 6.25
N ASP A 38 13.28 -22.10 7.01
CA ASP A 38 13.16 -22.03 8.47
C ASP A 38 11.93 -21.23 8.95
N ILE A 39 11.12 -20.69 8.04
CA ILE A 39 9.88 -19.95 8.35
C ILE A 39 8.69 -20.86 8.06
N ALA A 40 7.98 -21.24 9.12
CA ALA A 40 6.81 -22.08 9.00
C ALA A 40 5.64 -21.31 8.38
N SER A 41 4.91 -21.94 7.47
CA SER A 41 3.67 -21.40 6.90
C SER A 41 2.49 -21.62 7.85
N PHE A 42 1.39 -20.89 7.66
CA PHE A 42 0.14 -21.11 8.42
C PHE A 42 -0.55 -22.43 8.08
N GLN A 43 -0.15 -23.12 7.03
CA GLN A 43 -0.60 -24.48 6.76
C GLN A 43 0.05 -25.46 7.74
N THR A 44 1.28 -25.17 8.16
CA THR A 44 2.02 -26.00 9.13
C THR A 44 1.70 -25.63 10.57
N VAL A 45 1.49 -24.33 10.86
CA VAL A 45 1.18 -23.82 12.21
C VAL A 45 -0.25 -23.29 12.23
N VAL A 46 -1.20 -24.20 12.34
CA VAL A 46 -2.64 -23.88 12.21
C VAL A 46 -3.13 -22.95 13.33
N ASN A 47 -2.60 -23.06 14.56
CA ASN A 47 -3.02 -22.32 15.75
C ASN A 47 -2.12 -21.12 16.07
N ALA A 48 -1.46 -20.51 15.07
CA ALA A 48 -0.64 -19.32 15.29
C ALA A 48 -1.51 -18.17 15.84
N GLN A 49 -1.09 -17.58 16.96
CA GLN A 49 -1.83 -16.50 17.65
C GLN A 49 -1.97 -15.23 16.80
N GLU A 50 -1.07 -15.04 15.83
CA GLU A 50 -1.09 -13.88 14.89
C GLU A 50 -2.13 -14.01 13.77
N ARG A 51 -2.84 -15.15 13.66
CA ARG A 51 -3.83 -15.36 12.60
C ARG A 51 -5.08 -14.51 12.83
N VAL A 52 -5.50 -13.80 11.78
CA VAL A 52 -6.71 -12.96 11.80
C VAL A 52 -7.82 -13.52 10.89
N GLY A 53 -7.70 -14.78 10.45
CA GLY A 53 -8.71 -15.41 9.59
C GLY A 53 -8.62 -14.99 8.10
N PHE A 54 -7.57 -14.31 7.70
CA PHE A 54 -7.37 -13.86 6.32
C PHE A 54 -6.58 -14.90 5.51
N ASN A 55 -7.17 -15.39 4.42
CA ASN A 55 -6.65 -16.56 3.68
C ASN A 55 -5.22 -16.39 3.15
N THR A 56 -4.86 -15.19 2.71
CA THR A 56 -3.53 -14.90 2.12
C THR A 56 -2.58 -14.24 3.10
N GLN A 57 -2.90 -14.21 4.40
CA GLN A 57 -2.03 -13.65 5.44
C GLN A 57 -0.65 -14.29 5.42
N LYS A 58 0.39 -13.48 5.52
CA LYS A 58 1.77 -13.94 5.65
C LYS A 58 2.19 -13.99 7.12
N PRO A 59 3.06 -14.94 7.54
CA PRO A 59 3.63 -14.96 8.87
C PRO A 59 4.44 -13.69 9.16
N GLU A 60 4.28 -13.11 10.35
CA GLU A 60 5.06 -11.95 10.78
C GLU A 60 6.57 -12.19 10.71
N LYS A 61 7.02 -13.40 10.98
CA LYS A 61 8.43 -13.79 10.90
C LYS A 61 9.04 -13.63 9.51
N LEU A 62 8.24 -13.83 8.46
CA LEU A 62 8.65 -13.60 7.08
C LEU A 62 8.87 -12.10 6.84
N ILE A 63 7.89 -11.30 7.21
CA ILE A 63 7.94 -9.85 7.04
C ILE A 63 9.03 -9.23 7.92
N GLN A 64 9.23 -9.72 9.14
CA GLN A 64 10.34 -9.33 10.01
C GLN A 64 11.69 -9.45 9.30
N ARG A 65 11.94 -10.58 8.66
CA ARG A 65 13.20 -10.81 7.94
C ARG A 65 13.41 -9.83 6.79
N ILE A 66 12.34 -9.55 6.04
CA ILE A 66 12.39 -8.58 4.94
C ILE A 66 12.69 -7.19 5.47
N ILE A 67 11.95 -6.73 6.50
CA ILE A 67 12.11 -5.40 7.08
C ILE A 67 13.50 -5.23 7.72
N ASP A 68 14.00 -6.25 8.45
CA ASP A 68 15.34 -6.21 9.07
C ASP A 68 16.46 -6.12 8.04
N SER A 69 16.28 -6.75 6.88
CA SER A 69 17.33 -6.76 5.84
C SER A 69 17.34 -5.52 4.96
N SER A 70 16.25 -4.73 4.94
CA SER A 70 16.06 -3.64 3.99
C SER A 70 15.81 -2.27 4.63
N SER A 71 15.70 -2.18 5.95
CA SER A 71 15.40 -0.93 6.65
C SER A 71 16.03 -0.83 8.03
N ASN A 72 16.09 0.37 8.57
CA ASN A 72 16.53 0.68 9.92
C ASN A 72 15.34 1.12 10.79
N LYS A 73 15.56 1.15 12.12
CA LYS A 73 14.55 1.69 13.03
C LYS A 73 14.27 3.16 12.73
N GLY A 74 12.99 3.51 12.63
CA GLY A 74 12.53 4.85 12.27
C GLY A 74 12.28 5.08 10.78
N ASP A 75 12.73 4.18 9.89
CA ASP A 75 12.44 4.26 8.47
C ASP A 75 10.94 4.06 8.19
N ILE A 76 10.48 4.50 7.03
CA ILE A 76 9.09 4.37 6.58
C ILE A 76 8.96 3.13 5.70
N ILE A 77 8.01 2.27 6.02
CA ILE A 77 7.65 1.08 5.25
C ILE A 77 6.33 1.36 4.52
N LEU A 78 6.35 1.24 3.21
CA LEU A 78 5.15 1.38 2.37
C LEU A 78 4.67 0.00 1.91
N ASP A 79 3.39 -0.28 2.08
CA ASP A 79 2.70 -1.44 1.51
C ASP A 79 1.35 -0.98 0.96
N PHE A 80 1.23 -0.88 -0.35
CA PHE A 80 0.03 -0.39 -1.00
C PHE A 80 -0.95 -1.51 -1.44
N PHE A 81 -0.71 -2.74 -1.01
CA PHE A 81 -1.63 -3.88 -1.04
C PHE A 81 -1.65 -4.55 0.34
N MET A 82 -1.96 -3.76 1.38
CA MET A 82 -1.67 -4.14 2.77
C MET A 82 -2.42 -5.38 3.25
N GLY A 83 -3.53 -5.74 2.62
CA GLY A 83 -4.31 -6.91 2.95
C GLY A 83 -4.61 -7.02 4.44
N SER A 84 -4.12 -8.06 5.09
CA SER A 84 -4.29 -8.29 6.53
C SER A 84 -3.41 -7.42 7.43
N SER A 85 -2.75 -6.40 6.93
CA SER A 85 -1.83 -5.52 7.69
C SER A 85 -0.63 -6.22 8.34
N THR A 86 -0.15 -7.32 7.80
CA THR A 86 1.02 -8.00 8.39
C THR A 86 2.25 -7.12 8.35
N THR A 87 2.48 -6.43 7.23
CA THR A 87 3.63 -5.51 7.06
C THR A 87 3.58 -4.39 8.09
N GLN A 88 2.42 -3.75 8.26
CA GLN A 88 2.23 -2.65 9.20
C GLN A 88 2.37 -3.12 10.66
N ALA A 89 1.81 -4.28 11.01
CA ALA A 89 1.94 -4.87 12.34
C ALA A 89 3.41 -5.11 12.70
N VAL A 90 4.17 -5.70 11.79
CA VAL A 90 5.60 -5.96 11.98
C VAL A 90 6.41 -4.65 12.05
N ALA A 91 6.16 -3.71 11.13
CA ALA A 91 6.84 -2.41 11.14
C ALA A 91 6.62 -1.67 12.46
N HIS A 92 5.38 -1.66 12.96
CA HIS A 92 5.02 -1.05 14.26
C HIS A 92 5.79 -1.69 15.42
N LYS A 93 5.73 -3.03 15.55
CA LYS A 93 6.45 -3.78 16.61
C LYS A 93 7.96 -3.58 16.55
N MET A 94 8.52 -3.35 15.37
CA MET A 94 9.96 -3.14 15.16
C MET A 94 10.38 -1.66 15.21
N GLY A 95 9.47 -0.73 15.50
CA GLY A 95 9.76 0.70 15.64
C GLY A 95 10.09 1.37 14.30
N ARG A 96 9.49 0.91 13.20
CA ARG A 96 9.43 1.62 11.92
C ARG A 96 8.13 2.39 11.81
N GLN A 97 8.12 3.44 11.03
CA GLN A 97 6.89 4.07 10.56
C GLN A 97 6.31 3.25 9.40
N TYR A 98 5.04 3.43 9.09
CA TYR A 98 4.43 2.72 7.96
C TYR A 98 3.31 3.50 7.32
N ILE A 99 3.11 3.21 6.04
CA ILE A 99 1.96 3.61 5.24
C ILE A 99 1.38 2.33 4.65
N GLY A 100 0.11 2.06 4.90
CA GLY A 100 -0.62 0.95 4.32
C GLY A 100 -1.79 1.46 3.50
N ILE A 101 -1.99 0.92 2.31
CA ILE A 101 -3.10 1.27 1.43
C ILE A 101 -3.87 -0.01 1.10
N GLU A 102 -5.18 0.06 1.20
CA GLU A 102 -6.10 -1.02 0.84
C GLU A 102 -7.39 -0.44 0.28
N GLN A 103 -7.88 -1.01 -0.81
CA GLN A 103 -9.11 -0.53 -1.44
C GLN A 103 -10.35 -1.34 -1.04
N MET A 104 -10.16 -2.50 -0.40
CA MET A 104 -11.25 -3.42 -0.10
C MET A 104 -11.84 -3.17 1.28
N ASP A 105 -13.14 -3.36 1.43
CA ASP A 105 -13.91 -3.10 2.66
C ASP A 105 -13.42 -3.88 3.89
N TYR A 106 -12.70 -4.99 3.69
CA TYR A 106 -12.14 -5.74 4.82
C TYR A 106 -11.07 -4.96 5.60
N ILE A 107 -10.62 -3.80 5.11
CA ILE A 107 -9.75 -2.91 5.89
C ILE A 107 -10.37 -2.60 7.26
N ASN A 108 -11.70 -2.40 7.31
CA ASN A 108 -12.43 -2.07 8.52
C ASN A 108 -12.65 -3.28 9.44
N THR A 109 -12.70 -4.49 8.91
CA THR A 109 -13.02 -5.70 9.68
C THR A 109 -11.80 -6.57 10.02
N VAL A 110 -10.69 -6.39 9.29
CA VAL A 110 -9.47 -7.18 9.46
C VAL A 110 -8.28 -6.29 9.80
N SER A 111 -7.96 -5.33 8.94
CA SER A 111 -6.68 -4.60 8.99
C SER A 111 -6.62 -3.62 10.16
N VAL A 112 -7.61 -2.76 10.31
CA VAL A 112 -7.73 -1.80 11.42
C VAL A 112 -7.82 -2.51 12.77
N PRO A 113 -8.71 -3.52 12.98
CA PRO A 113 -8.76 -4.26 14.22
C PRO A 113 -7.47 -4.99 14.59
N ARG A 114 -6.71 -5.47 13.58
CA ARG A 114 -5.39 -6.05 13.84
C ARG A 114 -4.42 -5.01 14.40
N LEU A 115 -4.34 -3.83 13.78
CA LEU A 115 -3.45 -2.77 14.26
C LEU A 115 -3.84 -2.25 15.64
N GLN A 116 -5.13 -2.20 15.96
CA GLN A 116 -5.60 -1.89 17.31
C GLN A 116 -5.07 -2.89 18.35
N LYS A 117 -5.15 -4.19 18.06
CA LYS A 117 -4.58 -5.23 18.93
C LYS A 117 -3.07 -5.12 19.08
N VAL A 118 -2.35 -4.72 18.01
CA VAL A 118 -0.92 -4.47 18.09
C VAL A 118 -0.62 -3.34 19.06
N ILE A 119 -1.34 -2.21 18.98
CA ILE A 119 -1.20 -1.07 19.91
C ILE A 119 -1.53 -1.50 21.34
N GLU A 120 -2.51 -2.34 21.55
CA GLU A 120 -2.89 -2.90 22.86
C GLU A 120 -1.84 -3.89 23.42
N GLY A 121 -0.84 -4.25 22.64
CA GLY A 121 0.25 -5.12 23.09
C GLY A 121 -0.01 -6.61 22.93
N GLU A 122 -0.75 -7.01 21.89
CA GLU A 122 -0.95 -8.42 21.59
C GLU A 122 0.37 -9.19 21.51
N GLN A 123 0.36 -10.48 21.90
CA GLN A 123 1.57 -11.28 22.06
C GLN A 123 1.75 -12.36 20.97
N GLY A 124 1.10 -12.19 19.82
CA GLY A 124 1.24 -13.05 18.66
C GLY A 124 2.46 -12.72 17.81
N GLY A 125 2.74 -13.58 16.85
CA GLY A 125 3.80 -13.38 15.85
C GLY A 125 5.17 -13.13 16.45
N ILE A 126 5.77 -11.99 16.11
CA ILE A 126 7.10 -11.59 16.56
C ILE A 126 7.13 -10.85 17.90
N SER A 127 5.98 -10.61 18.55
CA SER A 127 5.87 -9.78 19.74
C SER A 127 6.89 -10.15 20.83
N LYS A 128 7.09 -11.44 21.07
CA LYS A 128 8.07 -11.93 22.04
C LYS A 128 9.52 -11.76 21.57
N ASP A 129 9.77 -11.89 20.29
CA ASP A 129 11.12 -11.78 19.71
C ASP A 129 11.66 -10.34 19.81
N VAL A 130 10.77 -9.33 19.78
CA VAL A 130 11.11 -7.91 19.83
C VAL A 130 10.73 -7.25 21.16
N ASP A 131 10.32 -8.03 22.16
CA ASP A 131 9.86 -7.57 23.49
C ASP A 131 8.73 -6.52 23.41
N TRP A 132 7.78 -6.73 22.50
CA TRP A 132 6.66 -5.83 22.30
C TRP A 132 5.70 -5.80 23.48
N LYS A 133 5.36 -4.60 23.97
CA LYS A 133 4.48 -4.37 25.12
C LYS A 133 3.24 -3.53 24.76
N GLY A 134 3.10 -3.17 23.49
CA GLY A 134 2.06 -2.25 23.06
C GLY A 134 2.54 -0.79 22.99
N GLY A 135 1.60 0.07 22.64
CA GLY A 135 1.82 1.51 22.52
C GLY A 135 1.88 2.00 21.09
N GLY A 136 2.09 3.31 20.93
CA GLY A 136 2.05 3.99 19.66
C GLY A 136 0.63 4.32 19.21
N SER A 137 0.50 4.74 17.95
CA SER A 137 -0.76 5.07 17.31
C SER A 137 -0.63 4.91 15.80
N PHE A 138 -1.75 4.86 15.10
CA PHE A 138 -1.82 5.02 13.65
C PHE A 138 -2.98 5.93 13.29
N ILE A 139 -2.93 6.50 12.09
CA ILE A 139 -4.01 7.28 11.52
C ILE A 139 -4.73 6.40 10.50
N TYR A 140 -6.03 6.27 10.62
CA TYR A 140 -6.90 5.72 9.60
C TYR A 140 -7.56 6.88 8.83
N ALA A 141 -7.49 6.83 7.53
CA ALA A 141 -8.11 7.83 6.65
C ALA A 141 -8.72 7.14 5.44
N GLU A 142 -9.88 7.61 5.04
CA GLU A 142 -10.51 7.23 3.78
C GLU A 142 -10.36 8.37 2.78
N LEU A 143 -10.03 8.03 1.54
CA LEU A 143 -10.01 9.03 0.48
C LEU A 143 -11.44 9.48 0.19
N ALA A 144 -11.63 10.80 0.15
CA ALA A 144 -12.92 11.36 -0.21
C ALA A 144 -13.31 10.96 -1.63
N SER A 145 -14.50 10.41 -1.79
CA SER A 145 -15.07 10.09 -3.10
C SER A 145 -15.62 11.35 -3.74
N LEU A 146 -14.74 12.10 -4.42
CA LEU A 146 -15.05 13.44 -4.95
C LEU A 146 -16.20 13.44 -5.97
N ASN A 147 -16.37 12.32 -6.69
CA ASN A 147 -17.40 12.17 -7.73
C ASN A 147 -18.59 11.30 -7.31
N GLU A 148 -18.66 10.85 -6.06
CA GLU A 148 -19.71 9.91 -5.61
C GLU A 148 -21.14 10.45 -5.80
N GLY A 149 -21.34 11.75 -5.60
CA GLY A 149 -22.62 12.40 -5.86
C GLY A 149 -23.05 12.24 -7.31
N TYR A 150 -22.15 12.47 -8.26
CA TYR A 150 -22.43 12.28 -9.68
C TYR A 150 -22.69 10.82 -10.05
N VAL A 151 -21.96 9.89 -9.47
CA VAL A 151 -22.20 8.45 -9.70
C VAL A 151 -23.61 8.08 -9.26
N LYS A 152 -24.06 8.55 -8.08
CA LYS A 152 -25.43 8.33 -7.61
C LYS A 152 -26.47 8.98 -8.53
N ASP A 153 -26.25 10.21 -8.95
CA ASP A 153 -27.17 10.93 -9.85
C ASP A 153 -27.27 10.23 -11.20
N ILE A 154 -26.16 9.74 -11.77
CA ILE A 154 -26.14 8.96 -13.02
C ILE A 154 -26.94 7.67 -12.85
N GLN A 155 -26.72 6.92 -11.76
CA GLN A 155 -27.42 5.64 -11.50
C GLN A 155 -28.92 5.85 -11.35
N GLN A 156 -29.35 6.96 -10.74
CA GLN A 156 -30.76 7.27 -10.48
C GLN A 156 -31.47 7.92 -11.67
N ALA A 157 -30.75 8.37 -12.69
CA ALA A 157 -31.37 8.98 -13.86
C ALA A 157 -32.23 7.94 -14.62
N ASP A 158 -33.54 8.19 -14.76
CA ASP A 158 -34.49 7.31 -15.43
C ASP A 158 -34.75 7.70 -16.89
N SER A 159 -34.12 8.77 -17.35
CA SER A 159 -34.30 9.29 -18.72
C SER A 159 -33.01 9.95 -19.25
N GLU A 160 -32.89 10.00 -20.60
CA GLU A 160 -31.79 10.72 -21.25
C GLU A 160 -31.75 12.20 -20.88
N VAL A 161 -32.91 12.82 -20.67
CA VAL A 161 -32.99 14.25 -20.27
C VAL A 161 -32.38 14.47 -18.88
N GLU A 162 -32.61 13.56 -17.95
CA GLU A 162 -31.99 13.62 -16.62
C GLU A 162 -30.49 13.38 -16.70
N LEU A 163 -30.06 12.37 -17.48
CA LEU A 163 -28.65 12.08 -17.68
C LEU A 163 -27.89 13.26 -18.32
N GLU A 164 -28.50 13.97 -19.28
CA GLU A 164 -27.92 15.18 -19.86
C GLU A 164 -27.79 16.32 -18.84
N LYS A 165 -28.73 16.47 -17.91
CA LYS A 165 -28.61 17.44 -16.82
C LYS A 165 -27.41 17.11 -15.90
N VAL A 166 -27.28 15.84 -15.52
CA VAL A 166 -26.12 15.38 -14.73
C VAL A 166 -24.82 15.67 -15.50
N LEU A 167 -24.73 15.30 -16.78
CA LEU A 167 -23.56 15.58 -17.60
C LEU A 167 -23.24 17.09 -17.67
N SER A 168 -24.28 17.94 -17.82
CA SER A 168 -24.09 19.40 -17.82
C SER A 168 -23.49 19.92 -16.50
N THR A 169 -23.87 19.30 -15.37
CA THR A 169 -23.31 19.66 -14.05
C THR A 169 -21.91 19.12 -13.90
N MET A 170 -21.64 17.88 -14.33
CA MET A 170 -20.31 17.28 -14.34
C MET A 170 -19.29 18.13 -15.12
N LYS A 171 -19.68 18.67 -16.27
CA LYS A 171 -18.82 19.57 -17.07
C LYS A 171 -18.32 20.80 -16.32
N LYS A 172 -19.04 21.23 -15.29
CA LYS A 172 -18.74 22.46 -14.53
C LYS A 172 -17.95 22.21 -13.26
N SER A 173 -18.16 21.06 -12.62
CA SER A 173 -17.72 20.86 -11.23
C SER A 173 -17.32 19.43 -10.87
N ALA A 174 -17.36 18.48 -11.80
CA ALA A 174 -16.83 17.14 -11.52
C ALA A 174 -15.29 17.13 -11.57
N TYR A 175 -14.70 16.28 -10.76
CA TYR A 175 -13.26 16.04 -10.76
C TYR A 175 -12.93 15.03 -11.86
N LEU A 176 -12.56 15.52 -13.04
CA LEU A 176 -12.32 14.71 -14.23
C LEU A 176 -10.84 14.67 -14.58
N ASN A 177 -10.40 13.55 -15.14
CA ASN A 177 -9.08 13.47 -15.71
C ASN A 177 -8.96 14.41 -16.92
N PHE A 178 -7.85 15.14 -17.03
CA PHE A 178 -7.57 16.08 -18.12
C PHE A 178 -7.57 15.42 -19.52
N LYS A 179 -7.38 14.10 -19.61
CA LYS A 179 -7.47 13.33 -20.86
C LYS A 179 -8.91 13.04 -21.30
N VAL A 180 -9.88 13.33 -20.44
CA VAL A 180 -11.30 13.09 -20.75
C VAL A 180 -11.83 14.23 -21.63
N ASP A 181 -12.21 13.88 -22.86
CA ASP A 181 -12.90 14.77 -23.77
C ASP A 181 -14.42 14.60 -23.62
N LEU A 182 -15.02 15.46 -22.79
CA LEU A 182 -16.46 15.44 -22.54
C LEU A 182 -17.33 15.76 -23.77
N GLU A 183 -16.77 16.30 -24.84
CA GLU A 183 -17.53 16.51 -26.08
C GLU A 183 -17.85 15.19 -26.77
N ARG A 184 -17.00 14.17 -26.60
CA ARG A 184 -17.24 12.80 -27.10
C ARG A 184 -18.29 12.02 -26.31
N VAL A 185 -18.60 12.44 -25.09
CA VAL A 185 -19.66 11.83 -24.26
C VAL A 185 -20.89 12.74 -24.20
N SER A 186 -21.25 13.35 -25.31
CA SER A 186 -22.38 14.24 -25.43
C SER A 186 -23.30 13.85 -26.59
N SER A 187 -24.51 14.36 -26.58
CA SER A 187 -25.50 14.17 -27.67
C SER A 187 -25.02 14.66 -29.04
N LYS A 188 -23.88 15.35 -29.11
CA LYS A 188 -23.23 15.78 -30.36
C LYS A 188 -22.40 14.69 -31.01
N ASP A 189 -21.93 13.71 -30.24
CA ASP A 189 -21.19 12.57 -30.76
C ASP A 189 -22.16 11.49 -31.25
N GLU A 190 -21.96 11.04 -32.47
CA GLU A 190 -22.88 10.05 -33.12
C GLU A 190 -22.75 8.68 -32.42
N GLY A 191 -21.57 8.27 -32.01
CA GLY A 191 -21.34 7.01 -31.32
C GLY A 191 -22.04 6.98 -29.95
N TYR A 192 -21.87 8.04 -29.16
CA TYR A 192 -22.55 8.18 -27.87
C TYR A 192 -24.08 8.25 -28.00
N ARG A 193 -24.57 8.92 -29.02
CA ARG A 193 -26.03 9.08 -29.28
C ARG A 193 -26.72 7.77 -29.53
N LEU A 194 -26.05 6.80 -30.17
CA LEU A 194 -26.60 5.49 -30.52
C LEU A 194 -26.66 4.51 -29.35
N LEU A 195 -25.99 4.83 -28.22
CA LEU A 195 -26.00 4.00 -27.02
C LEU A 195 -27.38 4.03 -26.33
N SER A 196 -27.75 2.91 -25.72
CA SER A 196 -28.88 2.83 -24.80
C SER A 196 -28.63 3.67 -23.55
N LEU A 197 -29.69 3.97 -22.77
CA LEU A 197 -29.56 4.73 -21.51
C LEU A 197 -28.55 4.09 -20.55
N GLU A 198 -28.59 2.78 -20.39
CA GLU A 198 -27.68 2.05 -19.48
C GLU A 198 -26.23 2.11 -19.95
N GLU A 199 -25.96 1.93 -21.25
CA GLU A 199 -24.62 2.08 -21.81
C GLU A 199 -24.10 3.51 -21.65
N LYS A 200 -24.94 4.53 -21.81
CA LYS A 200 -24.59 5.93 -21.54
C LYS A 200 -24.20 6.15 -20.07
N LYS A 201 -24.96 5.55 -19.13
CA LYS A 201 -24.63 5.61 -17.69
C LYS A 201 -23.27 4.96 -17.42
N GLU A 202 -23.02 3.77 -17.97
CA GLU A 202 -21.72 3.09 -17.80
C GLU A 202 -20.55 3.92 -18.31
N VAL A 203 -20.70 4.52 -19.51
CA VAL A 203 -19.66 5.41 -20.07
C VAL A 203 -19.40 6.61 -19.14
N LEU A 204 -20.43 7.25 -18.61
CA LEU A 204 -20.26 8.39 -17.71
C LEU A 204 -19.62 7.98 -16.37
N ILE A 205 -19.95 6.81 -15.83
CA ILE A 205 -19.30 6.28 -14.62
C ILE A 205 -17.82 6.00 -14.91
N GLN A 206 -17.47 5.38 -16.03
CA GLN A 206 -16.08 5.15 -16.44
C GLN A 206 -15.29 6.46 -16.56
N VAL A 207 -15.91 7.52 -17.07
CA VAL A 207 -15.31 8.86 -17.15
C VAL A 207 -14.96 9.40 -15.75
N LEU A 208 -15.84 9.16 -14.77
CA LEU A 208 -15.63 9.59 -13.37
C LEU A 208 -14.62 8.74 -12.62
N ASP A 209 -14.46 7.47 -13.02
CA ASP A 209 -13.52 6.52 -12.39
C ASP A 209 -12.06 6.76 -12.81
N MET A 210 -11.82 7.55 -13.85
CA MET A 210 -10.45 7.85 -14.28
C MET A 210 -9.70 8.64 -13.20
N ASN A 211 -8.57 8.10 -12.77
CA ASN A 211 -7.76 8.68 -11.71
C ASN A 211 -7.09 10.00 -12.18
N GLN A 212 -7.22 11.05 -11.37
CA GLN A 212 -6.66 12.39 -11.63
C GLN A 212 -5.48 12.76 -10.74
N LEU A 213 -4.95 11.84 -9.94
CA LEU A 213 -4.05 12.19 -8.84
C LEU A 213 -2.81 12.98 -9.27
N TYR A 214 -2.23 12.66 -10.42
CA TYR A 214 -1.08 13.39 -10.98
C TYR A 214 -0.92 13.11 -12.47
N LEU A 215 -0.17 14.00 -13.13
CA LEU A 215 0.22 13.86 -14.52
C LEU A 215 1.59 13.18 -14.62
N SER A 216 1.83 12.47 -15.72
CA SER A 216 3.20 12.10 -16.07
C SER A 216 4.05 13.35 -16.29
N TYR A 217 5.29 13.38 -15.82
CA TYR A 217 6.17 14.55 -15.96
C TYR A 217 6.27 15.07 -17.38
N SER A 218 6.31 14.17 -18.37
CA SER A 218 6.34 14.49 -19.79
C SER A 218 5.05 15.10 -20.35
N GLU A 219 3.93 15.01 -19.62
CA GLU A 219 2.61 15.47 -20.07
C GLU A 219 2.20 16.80 -19.43
N ILE A 220 2.92 17.29 -18.40
CA ILE A 220 2.53 18.48 -17.64
C ILE A 220 2.42 19.71 -18.55
N GLU A 221 3.35 19.88 -19.51
CA GLU A 221 3.40 21.01 -20.41
C GLU A 221 2.80 20.72 -21.80
N ASP A 222 2.11 19.59 -21.95
CA ASP A 222 1.52 19.20 -23.23
C ASP A 222 0.29 20.08 -23.55
N GLU A 223 0.44 20.96 -24.52
CA GLU A 223 -0.61 21.89 -24.96
C GLU A 223 -1.86 21.19 -25.50
N GLN A 224 -1.75 19.93 -25.92
CA GLN A 224 -2.87 19.13 -26.42
C GLN A 224 -3.95 18.94 -25.37
N TYR A 225 -3.57 18.85 -24.08
CA TYR A 225 -4.48 18.58 -22.98
C TYR A 225 -5.03 19.82 -22.29
N LYS A 226 -4.52 21.02 -22.61
CA LYS A 226 -4.95 22.29 -22.01
C LYS A 226 -5.05 22.25 -20.49
N ILE A 227 -4.02 21.73 -19.85
CA ILE A 227 -3.96 21.53 -18.40
C ILE A 227 -4.01 22.88 -17.68
N PRO A 228 -4.90 23.07 -16.67
CA PRO A 228 -4.96 24.28 -15.87
C PRO A 228 -3.64 24.58 -15.14
N GLU A 229 -3.31 25.86 -14.97
CA GLU A 229 -2.03 26.29 -14.38
C GLU A 229 -1.86 25.86 -12.92
N ASP A 230 -2.92 25.81 -12.14
CA ASP A 230 -2.92 25.31 -10.76
C ASP A 230 -2.59 23.80 -10.70
N VAL A 231 -3.12 23.01 -11.65
CA VAL A 231 -2.82 21.58 -11.80
C VAL A 231 -1.37 21.38 -12.24
N LYS A 232 -0.86 22.19 -13.18
CA LYS A 232 0.55 22.17 -13.56
C LYS A 232 1.46 22.48 -12.37
N ALA A 233 1.16 23.57 -11.65
CA ALA A 233 1.93 23.97 -10.47
C ALA A 233 1.98 22.87 -9.40
N PHE A 234 0.85 22.21 -9.12
CA PHE A 234 0.79 21.09 -8.20
C PHE A 234 1.69 19.94 -8.67
N ASN A 235 1.58 19.54 -9.95
CA ASN A 235 2.36 18.44 -10.50
C ASN A 235 3.86 18.78 -10.58
N HIS A 236 4.22 20.01 -10.91
CA HIS A 236 5.63 20.44 -10.84
C HIS A 236 6.16 20.33 -9.41
N SER A 237 5.41 20.74 -8.39
CA SER A 237 5.83 20.62 -7.00
C SER A 237 6.02 19.15 -6.59
N PHE A 238 5.19 18.25 -7.10
CA PHE A 238 5.30 16.81 -6.86
C PHE A 238 6.58 16.19 -7.45
N TYR A 239 7.00 16.66 -8.63
CA TYR A 239 8.19 16.16 -9.31
C TYR A 239 9.47 16.95 -8.97
N GLN A 240 9.38 18.11 -8.30
CA GLN A 240 10.56 18.82 -7.83
C GLN A 240 11.29 17.96 -6.78
N LYS A 241 12.35 17.30 -7.23
CA LYS A 241 13.33 16.72 -6.30
C LYS A 241 13.98 17.89 -5.55
N GLU A 242 13.86 17.93 -4.23
CA GLU A 242 14.75 18.75 -3.41
C GLU A 242 16.21 18.43 -3.81
N GLY A 243 16.82 19.37 -4.46
CA GLY A 243 18.27 19.57 -4.55
C GLY A 243 19.14 18.33 -4.72
N VAL A 244 19.10 17.64 -5.85
CA VAL A 244 20.31 17.01 -6.37
C VAL A 244 21.03 18.08 -7.19
N LYS A 245 21.98 18.77 -6.57
CA LYS A 245 23.01 19.48 -7.30
C LYS A 245 23.85 18.41 -8.00
N ASP A 246 23.75 18.37 -9.33
CA ASP A 246 24.74 17.68 -10.14
C ASP A 246 26.09 18.31 -9.83
N GLU A 247 26.98 17.57 -9.14
CA GLU A 247 28.42 17.84 -9.09
C GLU A 247 29.10 17.15 -10.27
#